data_3a1e13ba5a72605e4782d1e2cee9460e
#
_entry.id   3a1e13ba5a72605e4782d1e2cee9460e
#
_cell.length_a   1.000
_cell.length_b   1.000
_cell.length_c   1.000
_cell.angle_alpha   90.00
_cell.angle_beta   90.00
_cell.angle_gamma   90.00
#
_symmetry.space_group_name_H-M   'P 1'
#
loop_
_entity.id
_entity.type
_entity.pdbx_description
1 polymer ?
#
loop_
_entity_poly.entity_id
_entity_poly.type
_entity_poly.pdbx_seq_one_letter_code
_entity_poly.pdbx_strand_id
1 'polypeptide(L)'
;LGCHTCFQEKFGGGEPTDVMVDAILDDLRGKDFDRIVAVGGGTVIDIAKVLTVAKSTDRVDDLYDRMANLEKEHELIIVPTTCGTGSEVTNISIINRTTKGVKVGLVSPAMFADEAVLIPDLLMSLPYGVFATSSIDAMIHAVESYLSPNACAISKLFSEQALALILPCWKQWCC
;
A
#
# COMPACT_ATOMS: atom_id res chain seq x y z
N LEU A 1 -22.35 -14.56 3.58
CA LEU A 1 -21.12 -14.09 4.21
C LEU A 1 -21.38 -12.68 4.71
N GLY A 2 -21.35 -12.47 6.05
CA GLY A 2 -21.40 -11.14 6.63
C GLY A 2 -20.05 -10.46 6.46
N CYS A 3 -19.94 -9.47 5.57
CA CYS A 3 -18.76 -8.64 5.48
C CYS A 3 -19.15 -7.16 5.61
N HIS A 4 -18.28 -6.37 6.24
CA HIS A 4 -18.39 -4.92 6.23
C HIS A 4 -17.61 -4.38 5.05
N THR A 5 -18.24 -3.53 4.24
CA THR A 5 -17.58 -2.87 3.11
C THR A 5 -17.29 -1.41 3.50
N CYS A 6 -16.02 -1.05 3.41
CA CYS A 6 -15.54 0.31 3.64
C CYS A 6 -15.01 0.87 2.31
N PHE A 7 -15.58 1.97 1.85
CA PHE A 7 -15.10 2.69 0.67
C PHE A 7 -14.25 3.87 1.12
N GLN A 8 -12.96 3.83 0.79
CA GLN A 8 -11.98 4.84 1.20
C GLN A 8 -12.39 6.24 0.75
N GLU A 9 -13.01 6.38 -0.41
CA GLU A 9 -13.44 7.67 -0.96
C GLU A 9 -14.44 8.43 -0.08
N LYS A 10 -15.15 7.74 0.82
CA LYS A 10 -16.04 8.37 1.80
C LYS A 10 -15.29 9.19 2.86
N PHE A 11 -14.01 8.88 3.06
CA PHE A 11 -13.17 9.48 4.10
C PHE A 11 -12.16 10.48 3.52
N GLY A 12 -12.05 10.55 2.19
CA GLY A 12 -11.19 11.48 1.46
C GLY A 12 -10.61 10.88 0.18
N GLY A 13 -10.02 11.71 -0.65
CA GLY A 13 -9.35 11.32 -1.88
C GLY A 13 -7.83 11.56 -1.82
N GLY A 14 -7.11 10.96 -2.77
CA GLY A 14 -5.67 11.15 -2.91
C GLY A 14 -4.84 10.30 -1.93
N GLU A 15 -3.76 10.88 -1.42
CA GLU A 15 -2.84 10.20 -0.50
C GLU A 15 -3.49 9.92 0.87
N PRO A 16 -3.09 8.83 1.56
CA PRO A 16 -3.61 8.53 2.88
C PRO A 16 -3.13 9.58 3.89
N THR A 17 -4.07 10.11 4.67
CA THR A 17 -3.80 11.07 5.74
C THR A 17 -4.13 10.48 7.11
N ASP A 18 -3.50 11.03 8.16
CA ASP A 18 -3.81 10.69 9.54
C ASP A 18 -5.31 10.89 9.85
N VAL A 19 -5.89 12.00 9.41
CA VAL A 19 -7.31 12.32 9.59
C VAL A 19 -8.22 11.30 8.92
N MET A 20 -7.87 10.88 7.69
CA MET A 20 -8.62 9.86 6.95
C MET A 20 -8.57 8.51 7.66
N VAL A 21 -7.40 8.07 8.09
CA VAL A 21 -7.23 6.79 8.79
C VAL A 21 -7.96 6.81 10.12
N ASP A 22 -7.86 7.89 10.89
CA ASP A 22 -8.56 8.03 12.16
C ASP A 22 -10.09 8.00 11.99
N ALA A 23 -10.61 8.59 10.93
CA ALA A 23 -12.06 8.53 10.62
C ALA A 23 -12.51 7.12 10.24
N ILE A 24 -11.66 6.35 9.54
CA ILE A 24 -11.94 4.94 9.24
C ILE A 24 -11.89 4.09 10.52
N LEU A 25 -10.91 4.32 11.39
CA LEU A 25 -10.84 3.63 12.69
C LEU A 25 -12.10 3.90 13.53
N ASP A 26 -12.60 5.14 13.52
CA ASP A 26 -13.84 5.48 14.22
C ASP A 26 -15.06 4.76 13.60
N ASP A 27 -15.15 4.66 12.27
CA ASP A 27 -16.24 3.92 11.59
C ASP A 27 -16.19 2.41 11.88
N LEU A 28 -15.00 1.86 12.08
CA LEU A 28 -14.81 0.45 12.40
C LEU A 28 -14.96 0.13 13.88
N ARG A 29 -15.01 1.14 14.75
CA ARG A 29 -15.11 0.96 16.20
C ARG A 29 -16.37 0.19 16.59
N GLY A 30 -16.17 -0.88 17.35
CA GLY A 30 -17.26 -1.76 17.79
C GLY A 30 -17.75 -2.77 16.73
N LYS A 31 -17.14 -2.79 15.55
CA LYS A 31 -17.33 -3.86 14.57
C LYS A 31 -16.33 -4.98 14.85
N ASP A 32 -16.82 -6.21 14.82
CA ASP A 32 -15.99 -7.42 15.03
C ASP A 32 -15.65 -8.01 13.66
N PHE A 33 -14.35 -8.16 13.39
CA PHE A 33 -13.81 -8.78 12.18
C PHE A 33 -12.42 -9.36 12.46
N ASP A 34 -12.10 -10.46 11.83
CA ASP A 34 -10.83 -11.18 11.95
C ASP A 34 -9.87 -10.90 10.79
N ARG A 35 -10.41 -10.41 9.66
CA ARG A 35 -9.68 -10.28 8.41
C ARG A 35 -10.02 -8.99 7.67
N ILE A 36 -8.99 -8.43 7.04
CA ILE A 36 -9.10 -7.27 6.15
C ILE A 36 -8.76 -7.73 4.73
N VAL A 37 -9.66 -7.46 3.79
CA VAL A 37 -9.42 -7.66 2.35
C VAL A 37 -9.35 -6.28 1.70
N ALA A 38 -8.16 -5.86 1.32
CA ALA A 38 -7.90 -4.58 0.68
C ALA A 38 -7.91 -4.73 -0.85
N VAL A 39 -8.90 -4.15 -1.50
CA VAL A 39 -8.99 -4.12 -2.97
C VAL A 39 -8.82 -2.67 -3.43
N GLY A 40 -7.68 -2.33 -4.04
CA GLY A 40 -7.41 -0.95 -4.43
C GLY A 40 -5.96 -0.68 -4.81
N GLY A 41 -5.66 0.60 -5.04
CA GLY A 41 -4.30 1.08 -5.27
C GLY A 41 -3.53 1.35 -3.97
N GLY A 42 -2.35 1.96 -4.08
CA GLY A 42 -1.44 2.19 -2.96
C GLY A 42 -2.09 2.84 -1.73
N THR A 43 -2.97 3.83 -1.92
CA THR A 43 -3.68 4.49 -0.82
C THR A 43 -4.52 3.50 0.01
N VAL A 44 -5.32 2.66 -0.65
CA VAL A 44 -6.18 1.66 0.01
C VAL A 44 -5.32 0.62 0.73
N ILE A 45 -4.24 0.18 0.08
CA ILE A 45 -3.31 -0.81 0.63
C ILE A 45 -2.61 -0.24 1.88
N ASP A 46 -2.10 0.97 1.81
CA ASP A 46 -1.41 1.60 2.93
C ASP A 46 -2.34 1.82 4.14
N ILE A 47 -3.58 2.24 3.91
CA ILE A 47 -4.60 2.33 4.96
C ILE A 47 -4.85 0.94 5.56
N ALA A 48 -5.08 -0.09 4.74
CA ALA A 48 -5.35 -1.45 5.23
C ALA A 48 -4.21 -2.02 6.09
N LYS A 49 -2.96 -1.73 5.73
CA LYS A 49 -1.79 -2.09 6.55
C LYS A 49 -1.84 -1.44 7.94
N VAL A 50 -2.25 -0.17 8.02
CA VAL A 50 -2.41 0.50 9.30
C VAL A 50 -3.53 -0.15 10.11
N LEU A 51 -4.68 -0.43 9.48
CA LEU A 51 -5.80 -1.10 10.15
C LEU A 51 -5.45 -2.48 10.67
N THR A 52 -4.53 -3.19 10.00
CA THR A 52 -4.07 -4.53 10.42
C THR A 52 -3.39 -4.55 11.79
N VAL A 53 -2.75 -3.44 12.19
CA VAL A 53 -2.00 -3.32 13.45
C VAL A 53 -2.67 -2.40 14.47
N ALA A 54 -3.78 -1.76 14.08
CA ALA A 54 -4.50 -0.83 14.93
C ALA A 54 -5.48 -1.57 15.86
N LYS A 55 -5.45 -1.23 17.15
CA LYS A 55 -6.48 -1.62 18.12
C LYS A 55 -7.68 -0.68 18.02
N SER A 56 -8.82 -1.13 18.51
CA SER A 56 -10.08 -0.38 18.41
C SER A 56 -10.07 1.01 19.04
N THR A 57 -9.11 1.28 19.93
CA THR A 57 -8.96 2.57 20.63
C THR A 57 -7.85 3.45 20.07
N ASP A 58 -7.04 2.93 19.17
CA ASP A 58 -5.87 3.64 18.65
C ASP A 58 -6.25 4.82 17.76
N ARG A 59 -5.30 5.74 17.68
CA ARG A 59 -5.16 6.77 16.67
C ARG A 59 -3.88 6.55 15.89
N VAL A 60 -3.75 7.17 14.73
CA VAL A 60 -2.54 7.07 13.91
C VAL A 60 -1.30 7.45 14.71
N ASP A 61 -1.37 8.51 15.51
CA ASP A 61 -0.25 8.96 16.34
C ASP A 61 0.20 7.90 17.35
N ASP A 62 -0.73 7.17 17.98
CA ASP A 62 -0.42 6.09 18.92
C ASP A 62 0.38 4.97 18.27
N LEU A 63 0.10 4.68 16.98
CA LEU A 63 0.82 3.66 16.22
C LEU A 63 2.28 4.07 15.95
N TYR A 64 2.52 5.34 15.64
CA TYR A 64 3.87 5.85 15.48
C TYR A 64 4.65 5.83 16.80
N ASP A 65 4.01 6.16 17.91
CA ASP A 65 4.64 6.17 19.24
C ASP A 65 5.08 4.76 19.68
N ARG A 66 4.38 3.71 19.23
CA ARG A 66 4.70 2.31 19.53
C ARG A 66 5.16 1.49 18.32
N MET A 67 5.67 2.12 17.27
CA MET A 67 6.01 1.50 15.97
C MET A 67 6.89 0.24 16.12
N ALA A 68 7.84 0.23 17.04
CA ALA A 68 8.73 -0.90 17.28
C ALA A 68 8.03 -2.15 17.89
N ASN A 69 6.83 -1.96 18.45
CA ASN A 69 6.08 -2.98 19.18
C ASN A 69 4.67 -3.20 18.61
N LEU A 70 4.49 -2.92 17.32
CA LEU A 70 3.23 -3.19 16.64
C LEU A 70 3.08 -4.70 16.44
N GLU A 71 1.91 -5.20 16.78
CA GLU A 71 1.50 -6.58 16.58
C GLU A 71 0.38 -6.64 15.55
N LYS A 72 0.24 -7.76 14.87
CA LYS A 72 -0.84 -7.98 13.91
C LYS A 72 -2.12 -8.33 14.68
N GLU A 73 -3.14 -7.50 14.53
CA GLU A 73 -4.46 -7.70 15.14
C GLU A 73 -5.43 -8.42 14.18
N HIS A 74 -5.25 -8.25 12.86
CA HIS A 74 -6.10 -8.80 11.82
C HIS A 74 -5.28 -9.42 10.69
N GLU A 75 -5.79 -10.51 10.10
CA GLU A 75 -5.24 -11.07 8.86
C GLU A 75 -5.43 -10.08 7.69
N LEU A 76 -4.43 -9.94 6.83
CA LEU A 76 -4.43 -8.98 5.72
C LEU A 76 -4.27 -9.69 4.38
N ILE A 77 -5.28 -9.57 3.53
CA ILE A 77 -5.25 -9.99 2.13
C ILE A 77 -5.28 -8.74 1.25
N ILE A 78 -4.38 -8.64 0.30
CA ILE A 78 -4.27 -7.49 -0.59
C ILE A 78 -4.52 -7.91 -2.04
N VAL A 79 -5.41 -7.18 -2.71
CA VAL A 79 -5.71 -7.31 -4.14
C VAL A 79 -5.42 -5.95 -4.81
N PRO A 80 -4.20 -5.74 -5.35
CA PRO A 80 -3.84 -4.47 -5.96
C PRO A 80 -4.61 -4.24 -7.27
N THR A 81 -5.03 -3.00 -7.48
CA THR A 81 -5.70 -2.55 -8.71
C THR A 81 -4.87 -1.53 -9.50
N THR A 82 -3.62 -1.32 -9.11
CA THR A 82 -2.62 -0.51 -9.82
C THR A 82 -1.32 -1.30 -9.96
N CYS A 83 -0.49 -0.98 -10.94
CA CYS A 83 0.70 -1.74 -11.31
C CYS A 83 2.01 -1.00 -10.97
N GLY A 84 2.11 -0.34 -9.84
CA GLY A 84 3.29 0.52 -9.60
C GLY A 84 3.94 0.38 -8.25
N THR A 85 3.16 0.52 -7.20
CA THR A 85 3.69 0.74 -5.86
C THR A 85 4.41 -0.46 -5.24
N GLY A 86 4.04 -1.69 -5.62
CA GLY A 86 4.52 -2.91 -4.96
C GLY A 86 4.13 -2.99 -3.48
N SER A 87 3.15 -2.17 -3.06
CA SER A 87 2.79 -2.05 -1.64
C SER A 87 2.21 -3.35 -1.07
N GLU A 88 1.71 -4.25 -1.91
CA GLU A 88 1.21 -5.57 -1.53
C GLU A 88 2.26 -6.52 -0.97
N VAL A 89 3.54 -6.26 -1.23
CA VAL A 89 4.67 -7.09 -0.76
C VAL A 89 5.60 -6.36 0.22
N THR A 90 5.19 -5.20 0.72
CA THR A 90 6.00 -4.40 1.65
C THR A 90 5.36 -4.27 3.03
N ASN A 91 6.17 -3.96 4.02
CA ASN A 91 5.77 -3.78 5.42
C ASN A 91 5.75 -2.30 5.84
N ILE A 92 5.60 -1.41 4.89
CA ILE A 92 5.56 0.04 5.11
C ILE A 92 4.24 0.62 4.63
N SER A 93 3.72 1.59 5.37
CA SER A 93 2.60 2.44 4.98
C SER A 93 3.04 3.91 5.07
N ILE A 94 2.82 4.66 4.01
CA ILE A 94 3.20 6.07 3.94
C ILE A 94 1.98 6.93 4.25
N ILE A 95 1.95 7.55 5.43
CA ILE A 95 0.85 8.41 5.86
C ILE A 95 1.30 9.87 5.89
N ASN A 96 0.51 10.73 5.30
CA ASN A 96 0.67 12.17 5.43
C ASN A 96 0.05 12.60 6.78
N ARG A 97 0.92 12.87 7.76
CA ARG A 97 0.50 13.35 9.09
C ARG A 97 0.23 14.86 9.00
N THR A 98 -0.94 15.20 8.50
CA THR A 98 -1.34 16.59 8.23
C THR A 98 -1.36 17.44 9.49
N THR A 99 -1.69 16.86 10.63
CA THR A 99 -1.66 17.51 11.95
C THR A 99 -0.23 17.91 12.38
N LYS A 100 0.78 17.22 11.88
CA LYS A 100 2.21 17.48 12.18
C LYS A 100 2.99 18.06 10.99
N GLY A 101 2.33 18.17 9.82
CA GLY A 101 2.95 18.70 8.60
C GLY A 101 4.09 17.84 8.04
N VAL A 102 4.08 16.52 8.28
CA VAL A 102 5.13 15.60 7.84
C VAL A 102 4.54 14.36 7.16
N LYS A 103 5.24 13.84 6.15
CA LYS A 103 4.94 12.57 5.50
C LYS A 103 5.96 11.54 5.95
N VAL A 104 5.54 10.54 6.69
CA VAL A 104 6.42 9.57 7.34
C VAL A 104 5.89 8.15 7.15
N GLY A 105 6.82 7.21 6.89
CA GLY A 105 6.51 5.79 6.83
C GLY A 105 6.29 5.19 8.22
N LEU A 106 5.18 4.50 8.39
CA LEU A 106 4.98 3.55 9.49
C LEU A 106 5.53 2.22 9.01
N VAL A 107 6.47 1.63 9.74
CA VAL A 107 7.17 0.40 9.33
C VAL A 107 7.09 -0.64 10.44
N SER A 108 6.55 -1.82 10.12
CA SER A 108 6.54 -2.95 11.05
C SER A 108 6.42 -4.27 10.29
N PRO A 109 7.13 -5.33 10.70
CA PRO A 109 6.92 -6.67 10.16
C PRO A 109 5.47 -7.16 10.26
N ALA A 110 4.71 -6.67 11.25
CA ALA A 110 3.29 -6.99 11.44
C ALA A 110 2.38 -6.49 10.30
N MET A 111 2.89 -5.57 9.46
CA MET A 111 2.15 -4.98 8.33
C MET A 111 2.34 -5.72 7.01
N PHE A 112 3.18 -6.77 6.96
CA PHE A 112 3.19 -7.63 5.77
C PHE A 112 1.82 -8.26 5.57
N ALA A 113 1.35 -8.30 4.31
CA ALA A 113 0.17 -9.06 3.95
C ALA A 113 0.39 -10.55 4.19
N ASP A 114 -0.67 -11.25 4.60
CA ASP A 114 -0.66 -12.71 4.69
C ASP A 114 -0.80 -13.31 3.28
N GLU A 115 -1.57 -12.64 2.43
CA GLU A 115 -1.71 -13.00 1.02
C GLU A 115 -1.73 -11.75 0.13
N ALA A 116 -1.05 -11.82 -1.03
CA ALA A 116 -1.16 -10.86 -2.11
C ALA A 116 -1.73 -11.56 -3.35
N VAL A 117 -2.93 -11.18 -3.75
CA VAL A 117 -3.66 -11.81 -4.86
C VAL A 117 -3.62 -10.90 -6.08
N LEU A 118 -2.84 -11.27 -7.09
CA LEU A 118 -2.70 -10.50 -8.32
C LEU A 118 -3.75 -10.95 -9.34
N ILE A 119 -4.65 -10.04 -9.70
CA ILE A 119 -5.71 -10.25 -10.69
C ILE A 119 -5.48 -9.27 -11.85
N PRO A 120 -4.78 -9.68 -12.93
CA PRO A 120 -4.44 -8.78 -14.04
C PRO A 120 -5.66 -8.13 -14.69
N ASP A 121 -6.81 -8.81 -14.70
CA ASP A 121 -8.05 -8.30 -15.30
C ASP A 121 -8.54 -7.00 -14.64
N LEU A 122 -8.24 -6.77 -13.37
CA LEU A 122 -8.58 -5.53 -12.66
C LEU A 122 -7.81 -4.32 -13.21
N LEU A 123 -6.66 -4.54 -13.84
CA LEU A 123 -5.84 -3.49 -14.44
C LEU A 123 -6.35 -3.05 -15.81
N MET A 124 -7.15 -3.88 -16.49
CA MET A 124 -7.65 -3.60 -17.84
C MET A 124 -8.57 -2.39 -17.92
N SER A 125 -9.19 -2.01 -16.80
CA SER A 125 -10.07 -0.85 -16.70
C SER A 125 -9.39 0.42 -16.17
N LEU A 126 -8.08 0.39 -15.92
CA LEU A 126 -7.35 1.56 -15.42
C LEU A 126 -7.42 2.71 -16.44
N PRO A 127 -7.74 3.94 -16.00
CA PRO A 127 -7.55 5.12 -16.83
C PRO A 127 -6.09 5.25 -17.27
N TYR A 128 -5.87 5.63 -18.54
CA TYR A 128 -4.52 5.73 -19.11
C TYR A 128 -3.54 6.52 -18.23
N GLY A 129 -3.97 7.66 -17.67
CA GLY A 129 -3.12 8.48 -16.81
C GLY A 129 -2.67 7.74 -15.55
N VAL A 130 -3.55 6.95 -14.93
CA VAL A 130 -3.23 6.15 -13.74
C VAL A 130 -2.29 5.01 -14.11
N PHE A 131 -2.55 4.31 -15.22
CA PHE A 131 -1.65 3.27 -15.72
C PHE A 131 -0.26 3.83 -16.02
N ALA A 132 -0.18 4.95 -16.76
CA ALA A 132 1.09 5.57 -17.14
C ALA A 132 1.90 5.99 -15.90
N THR A 133 1.29 6.69 -14.96
CA THR A 133 1.99 7.15 -13.75
C THR A 133 2.43 5.98 -12.87
N SER A 134 1.57 4.98 -12.66
CA SER A 134 1.91 3.84 -11.81
C SER A 134 2.99 2.94 -12.44
N SER A 135 2.98 2.74 -13.76
CA SER A 135 4.02 1.94 -14.42
C SER A 135 5.37 2.67 -14.52
N ILE A 136 5.36 4.01 -14.64
CA ILE A 136 6.59 4.81 -14.49
C ILE A 136 7.13 4.71 -13.06
N ASP A 137 6.27 4.78 -12.06
CA ASP A 137 6.63 4.62 -10.66
C ASP A 137 7.35 3.27 -10.41
N ALA A 138 6.79 2.17 -10.92
CA ALA A 138 7.44 0.86 -10.88
C ALA A 138 8.84 0.86 -11.53
N MET A 139 8.98 1.51 -12.68
CA MET A 139 10.26 1.64 -13.38
C MET A 139 11.27 2.45 -12.56
N ILE A 140 10.85 3.56 -11.96
CA ILE A 140 11.69 4.40 -11.10
C ILE A 140 12.15 3.59 -9.89
N HIS A 141 11.26 2.88 -9.21
CA HIS A 141 11.62 2.01 -8.09
C HIS A 141 12.68 0.97 -8.46
N ALA A 142 12.56 0.37 -9.65
CA ALA A 142 13.56 -0.60 -10.13
C ALA A 142 14.93 0.07 -10.35
N VAL A 143 14.96 1.28 -10.95
CA VAL A 143 16.20 2.04 -11.15
C VAL A 143 16.82 2.46 -9.82
N GLU A 144 16.01 3.02 -8.91
CA GLU A 144 16.48 3.45 -7.59
C GLU A 144 17.03 2.30 -6.77
N SER A 145 16.33 1.15 -6.76
CA SER A 145 16.80 -0.06 -6.09
C SER A 145 18.14 -0.56 -6.66
N TYR A 146 18.31 -0.51 -7.99
CA TYR A 146 19.55 -0.92 -8.65
C TYR A 146 20.74 0.00 -8.30
N LEU A 147 20.50 1.30 -8.27
CA LEU A 147 21.51 2.35 -8.03
C LEU A 147 21.76 2.62 -6.54
N SER A 148 20.92 2.09 -5.65
CA SER A 148 21.01 2.33 -4.21
C SER A 148 22.42 1.96 -3.68
N PRO A 149 23.00 2.78 -2.80
CA PRO A 149 24.23 2.41 -2.07
C PRO A 149 24.11 1.11 -1.28
N ASN A 150 22.89 0.75 -0.89
CA ASN A 150 22.59 -0.47 -0.14
C ASN A 150 22.22 -1.66 -1.06
N ALA A 151 22.31 -1.49 -2.38
CA ALA A 151 21.98 -2.56 -3.32
C ALA A 151 22.92 -3.77 -3.18
N CYS A 152 22.34 -4.95 -3.09
CA CYS A 152 23.05 -6.21 -3.08
C CYS A 152 22.80 -6.98 -4.39
N ALA A 153 23.51 -8.09 -4.59
CA ALA A 153 23.38 -8.90 -5.81
C ALA A 153 21.93 -9.35 -6.08
N ILE A 154 21.19 -9.70 -5.02
CA ILE A 154 19.78 -10.15 -5.12
C ILE A 154 18.88 -8.98 -5.52
N SER A 155 19.00 -7.83 -4.86
CA SER A 155 18.15 -6.67 -5.20
C SER A 155 18.41 -6.16 -6.62
N LYS A 156 19.67 -6.17 -7.07
CA LYS A 156 20.04 -5.83 -8.45
C LYS A 156 19.43 -6.80 -9.46
N LEU A 157 19.47 -8.10 -9.18
CA LEU A 157 18.85 -9.11 -10.04
C LEU A 157 17.35 -8.84 -10.24
N PHE A 158 16.60 -8.57 -9.16
CA PHE A 158 15.18 -8.24 -9.27
C PHE A 158 14.95 -6.93 -10.01
N SER A 159 15.77 -5.91 -9.78
CA SER A 159 15.68 -4.64 -10.49
C SER A 159 15.93 -4.78 -11.99
N GLU A 160 16.93 -5.55 -12.39
CA GLU A 160 17.23 -5.85 -13.79
C GLU A 160 16.07 -6.59 -14.46
N GLN A 161 15.51 -7.60 -13.78
CA GLN A 161 14.35 -8.33 -14.30
C GLN A 161 13.12 -7.44 -14.43
N ALA A 162 12.85 -6.58 -13.45
CA ALA A 162 11.74 -5.63 -13.51
C ALA A 162 11.89 -4.68 -14.72
N LEU A 163 13.09 -4.11 -14.93
CA LEU A 163 13.37 -3.26 -16.09
C LEU A 163 13.24 -4.01 -17.42
N ALA A 164 13.71 -5.26 -17.47
CA ALA A 164 13.61 -6.11 -18.66
C ALA A 164 12.16 -6.42 -19.05
N LEU A 165 11.24 -6.46 -18.07
CA LEU A 165 9.81 -6.66 -18.31
C LEU A 165 9.10 -5.35 -18.66
N ILE A 166 9.39 -4.25 -17.97
CA ILE A 166 8.69 -2.97 -18.13
C ILE A 166 9.06 -2.27 -19.44
N LEU A 167 10.35 -2.18 -19.77
CA LEU A 167 10.82 -1.40 -20.92
C LEU A 167 10.27 -1.86 -22.28
N PRO A 168 10.14 -3.16 -22.61
CA PRO A 168 9.52 -3.60 -23.83
C PRO A 168 8.04 -3.22 -23.92
N CYS A 169 7.30 -3.29 -22.81
CA CYS A 169 5.90 -2.87 -22.77
C CYS A 169 5.76 -1.39 -23.11
N TRP A 170 6.60 -0.54 -22.53
CA TRP A 170 6.61 0.89 -22.84
C TRP A 170 6.92 1.20 -24.32
N LYS A 171 7.87 0.48 -24.93
CA LYS A 171 8.18 0.63 -26.36
C LYS A 171 6.99 0.32 -27.26
N GLN A 172 6.20 -0.69 -26.92
CA GLN A 172 5.00 -1.03 -27.69
C GLN A 172 3.89 0.01 -27.58
N TRP A 173 3.85 0.79 -26.50
CA TRP A 173 2.85 1.83 -26.27
C TRP A 173 3.21 3.19 -26.89
N CYS A 174 4.50 3.43 -27.17
CA CYS A 174 4.99 4.67 -27.75
C CYS A 174 5.07 4.63 -29.30
N CYS A 175 4.76 3.49 -29.91
CA CYS A 175 4.68 3.30 -31.36
C CYS A 175 3.22 3.19 -31.82
#